data_b7103a832437a8c2dc1fdb8a226df664
#
_entry.id   b7103a832437a8c2dc1fdb8a226df664
#
_cell.length_a   1.000
_cell.length_b   1.000
_cell.length_c   1.000
_cell.angle_alpha   90.00
_cell.angle_beta   90.00
_cell.angle_gamma   90.00
#
_symmetry.space_group_name_H-M   'P 1'
#
loop_
_entity.id
_entity.type
_entity.pdbx_description
1 polymer ?
#
loop_
_entity_poly.entity_id
_entity_poly.type
_entity_poly.pdbx_seq_one_letter_code
_entity_poly.pdbx_strand_id
1 'polypeptide(L)'
;MTREEIVLNYLKEHQIPFENYNHPEGKTIEEAKRWWKDDGSIHCKNLFFRNHKGNKHYLVCFHCDYDLDIHDLEHRLKESLVSKGLPSCGKLSFASPERMMKYLGLEPGSVSPFGLINDTEHHVHL
;
A
#
# COMPACT_ATOMS: atom_id res chain seq x y z
N MET A 1 -7.96 -9.51 -18.21
CA MET A 1 -8.59 -9.30 -16.90
C MET A 1 -8.04 -8.00 -16.30
N THR A 2 -8.92 -7.11 -15.85
CA THR A 2 -8.49 -5.86 -15.20
C THR A 2 -7.94 -6.12 -13.80
N ARG A 3 -7.21 -5.13 -13.25
CA ARG A 3 -6.71 -5.22 -11.88
C ARG A 3 -7.85 -5.38 -10.87
N GLU A 4 -8.95 -4.67 -11.07
CA GLU A 4 -10.14 -4.80 -10.24
C GLU A 4 -10.72 -6.21 -10.30
N GLU A 5 -10.85 -6.77 -11.49
CA GLU A 5 -11.35 -8.12 -11.68
C GLU A 5 -10.49 -9.17 -11.00
N ILE A 6 -9.16 -9.01 -11.05
CA ILE A 6 -8.22 -9.90 -10.36
C ILE A 6 -8.49 -9.91 -8.86
N VAL A 7 -8.64 -8.74 -8.24
CA VAL A 7 -8.91 -8.61 -6.81
C VAL A 7 -10.26 -9.20 -6.44
N LEU A 8 -11.31 -8.85 -7.19
CA LEU A 8 -12.66 -9.34 -6.92
C LEU A 8 -12.76 -10.85 -7.06
N ASN A 9 -12.11 -11.42 -8.07
CA ASN A 9 -12.06 -12.87 -8.26
C ASN A 9 -11.29 -13.56 -7.13
N TYR A 10 -10.19 -12.99 -6.69
CA TYR A 10 -9.42 -13.52 -5.55
C TYR A 10 -10.28 -13.58 -4.29
N LEU A 11 -11.01 -12.50 -3.98
CA LEU A 11 -11.89 -12.46 -2.82
C LEU A 11 -13.00 -13.50 -2.89
N LYS A 12 -13.58 -13.70 -4.07
CA LYS A 12 -14.62 -14.71 -4.31
C LYS A 12 -14.07 -16.12 -4.17
N GLU A 13 -12.90 -16.40 -4.73
CA GLU A 13 -12.24 -17.72 -4.66
C GLU A 13 -11.91 -18.12 -3.21
N HIS A 14 -11.56 -17.14 -2.38
CA HIS A 14 -11.24 -17.38 -0.97
C HIS A 14 -12.43 -17.21 -0.04
N GLN A 15 -13.64 -17.03 -0.59
CA GLN A 15 -14.89 -16.89 0.17
C GLN A 15 -14.83 -15.76 1.20
N ILE A 16 -14.17 -14.65 0.83
CA ILE A 16 -14.07 -13.45 1.67
C ILE A 16 -15.24 -12.53 1.35
N PRO A 17 -16.15 -12.25 2.31
CA PRO A 17 -17.25 -11.32 2.05
C PRO A 17 -16.73 -9.89 1.88
N PHE A 18 -17.31 -9.16 0.92
CA PHE A 18 -16.95 -7.78 0.65
C PHE A 18 -18.12 -7.01 0.07
N GLU A 19 -18.03 -5.69 0.16
CA GLU A 19 -18.92 -4.75 -0.52
C GLU A 19 -18.10 -3.96 -1.54
N ASN A 20 -18.62 -3.78 -2.74
CA ASN A 20 -17.97 -3.05 -3.81
C ASN A 20 -18.81 -1.85 -4.21
N TYR A 21 -18.24 -0.65 -4.09
CA TYR A 21 -18.89 0.60 -4.47
C TYR A 21 -18.16 1.21 -5.66
N ASN A 22 -18.87 1.41 -6.76
CA ASN A 22 -18.31 2.04 -7.94
C ASN A 22 -18.53 3.55 -7.90
N HIS A 23 -17.50 4.29 -8.23
CA HIS A 23 -17.53 5.76 -8.27
C HIS A 23 -16.51 6.28 -9.30
N PRO A 24 -16.62 7.55 -9.74
CA PRO A 24 -15.59 8.14 -10.59
C PRO A 24 -14.23 8.18 -9.92
N GLU A 25 -13.16 8.24 -10.73
CA GLU A 25 -11.80 8.30 -10.23
C GLU A 25 -11.58 9.53 -9.33
N GLY A 26 -11.06 9.32 -8.12
CA GLY A 26 -10.65 10.37 -7.19
C GLY A 26 -9.15 10.33 -6.98
N LYS A 27 -8.39 11.20 -7.64
CA LYS A 27 -6.93 11.21 -7.60
C LYS A 27 -6.34 11.80 -6.32
N THR A 28 -7.10 12.65 -5.63
CA THR A 28 -6.70 13.26 -4.37
C THR A 28 -7.62 12.81 -3.25
N ILE A 29 -7.20 13.02 -2.00
CA ILE A 29 -8.05 12.70 -0.84
C ILE A 29 -9.33 13.53 -0.88
N GLU A 30 -9.25 14.81 -1.25
CA GLU A 30 -10.41 15.70 -1.33
C GLU A 30 -11.42 15.23 -2.38
N GLU A 31 -10.93 14.79 -3.54
CA GLU A 31 -11.79 14.22 -4.58
C GLU A 31 -12.39 12.88 -4.14
N ALA A 32 -11.58 12.02 -3.54
CA ALA A 32 -12.03 10.71 -3.06
C ALA A 32 -13.12 10.83 -1.99
N LYS A 33 -13.00 11.80 -1.07
CA LYS A 33 -13.98 12.01 0.01
C LYS A 33 -15.40 12.26 -0.49
N ARG A 34 -15.57 12.78 -1.69
CA ARG A 34 -16.89 13.00 -2.30
C ARG A 34 -17.67 11.70 -2.51
N TRP A 35 -16.96 10.59 -2.69
CA TRP A 35 -17.53 9.30 -3.06
C TRP A 35 -17.50 8.29 -1.92
N TRP A 36 -16.90 8.63 -0.78
CA TRP A 36 -16.84 7.75 0.37
C TRP A 36 -18.21 7.62 1.03
N LYS A 37 -18.53 6.40 1.42
CA LYS A 37 -19.74 6.17 2.19
C LYS A 37 -19.49 6.39 3.68
N ASP A 38 -20.47 6.98 4.34
CA ASP A 38 -20.45 7.17 5.79
C ASP A 38 -21.07 5.94 6.46
N ASP A 39 -20.30 4.86 6.48
CA ASP A 39 -20.70 3.56 7.01
C ASP A 39 -19.92 3.13 8.26
N GLY A 40 -19.18 4.07 8.86
CA GLY A 40 -18.33 3.80 10.02
C GLY A 40 -16.97 3.22 9.67
N SER A 41 -16.66 2.98 8.40
CA SER A 41 -15.34 2.49 8.01
C SER A 41 -14.30 3.59 8.08
N ILE A 42 -13.03 3.18 8.26
CA ILE A 42 -11.88 4.09 8.28
C ILE A 42 -11.19 4.02 6.93
N HIS A 43 -11.07 5.19 6.29
CA HIS A 43 -10.37 5.32 5.02
C HIS A 43 -8.89 5.58 5.27
N CYS A 44 -8.03 4.92 4.49
CA CYS A 44 -6.58 4.97 4.66
C CYS A 44 -5.88 5.46 3.42
N LYS A 45 -4.70 6.05 3.62
CA LYS A 45 -3.71 6.26 2.55
C LYS A 45 -2.80 5.05 2.50
N ASN A 46 -2.34 4.72 1.29
CA ASN A 46 -1.41 3.63 1.06
C ASN A 46 -0.22 4.17 0.28
N LEU A 47 0.98 4.03 0.85
CA LEU A 47 2.22 4.49 0.23
C LEU A 47 3.19 3.33 0.09
N PHE A 48 3.92 3.31 -1.01
CA PHE A 48 4.88 2.25 -1.31
C PHE A 48 6.30 2.82 -1.35
N PHE A 49 7.16 2.31 -0.46
CA PHE A 49 8.53 2.78 -0.28
C PHE A 49 9.54 1.70 -0.64
N ARG A 50 10.74 2.15 -0.97
CA ARG A 50 11.92 1.30 -1.10
C ARG A 50 12.96 1.69 -0.05
N ASN A 51 13.80 0.72 0.35
CA ASN A 51 14.96 1.03 1.17
C ASN A 51 16.07 1.69 0.31
N HIS A 52 17.16 2.13 0.97
CA HIS A 52 18.26 2.81 0.28
C HIS A 52 18.87 1.94 -0.84
N LYS A 53 19.10 0.66 -0.56
CA LYS A 53 19.67 -0.27 -1.55
C LYS A 53 18.70 -0.68 -2.65
N GLY A 54 17.40 -0.47 -2.48
CA GLY A 54 16.39 -0.85 -3.45
C GLY A 54 16.11 -2.36 -3.52
N ASN A 55 16.52 -3.13 -2.52
CA ASN A 55 16.30 -4.56 -2.46
C ASN A 55 15.19 -4.97 -1.49
N LYS A 56 14.60 -4.03 -0.78
CA LYS A 56 13.45 -4.25 0.09
C LYS A 56 12.41 -3.16 -0.12
N HIS A 57 11.14 -3.54 -0.03
CA HIS A 57 10.02 -2.64 -0.25
C HIS A 57 9.03 -2.72 0.90
N TYR A 58 8.40 -1.59 1.20
CA TYR A 58 7.49 -1.44 2.32
C TYR A 58 6.18 -0.80 1.86
N LEU A 59 5.08 -1.43 2.19
CA LEU A 59 3.75 -0.88 1.98
C LEU A 59 3.27 -0.32 3.32
N VAL A 60 2.98 0.98 3.36
CA VAL A 60 2.57 1.67 4.59
C VAL A 60 1.13 2.14 4.43
N CYS A 61 0.27 1.65 5.32
CA CYS A 61 -1.15 2.02 5.36
C CYS A 61 -1.42 2.80 6.64
N PHE A 62 -2.07 3.95 6.53
CA PHE A 62 -2.36 4.81 7.68
C PHE A 62 -3.63 5.61 7.44
N HIS A 63 -4.19 6.18 8.52
CA HIS A 63 -5.42 6.96 8.45
C HIS A 63 -5.26 8.12 7.46
N CYS A 64 -6.30 8.36 6.64
CA CYS A 64 -6.24 9.35 5.55
C CYS A 64 -5.96 10.79 6.03
N ASP A 65 -6.29 11.13 7.27
CA ASP A 65 -6.07 12.46 7.83
C ASP A 65 -4.74 12.60 8.59
N TYR A 66 -3.95 11.52 8.66
CA TYR A 66 -2.64 11.54 9.31
C TYR A 66 -1.57 12.06 8.33
N ASP A 67 -0.73 12.97 8.83
CA ASP A 67 0.43 13.46 8.07
C ASP A 67 1.64 12.59 8.41
N LEU A 68 2.06 11.78 7.44
CA LEU A 68 3.19 10.89 7.63
C LEU A 68 4.51 11.65 7.50
N ASP A 69 5.34 11.58 8.54
CA ASP A 69 6.71 12.06 8.50
C ASP A 69 7.63 10.90 8.08
N ILE A 70 8.20 11.01 6.88
CA ILE A 70 9.06 9.97 6.32
C ILE A 70 10.31 9.76 7.18
N HIS A 71 10.88 10.82 7.73
CA HIS A 71 12.07 10.72 8.60
C HIS A 71 11.76 10.00 9.91
N ASP A 72 10.59 10.24 10.49
CA ASP A 72 10.15 9.52 11.68
C ASP A 72 9.92 8.04 11.37
N LEU A 73 9.31 7.75 10.22
CA LEU A 73 9.11 6.37 9.76
C LEU A 73 10.45 5.65 9.57
N GLU A 74 11.41 6.29 8.92
CA GLU A 74 12.76 5.74 8.75
C GLU A 74 13.41 5.39 10.11
N HIS A 75 13.30 6.29 11.06
CA HIS A 75 13.88 6.11 12.40
C HIS A 75 13.23 4.94 13.13
N ARG A 76 11.91 4.88 13.14
CA ARG A 76 11.16 3.79 13.79
C ARG A 76 11.44 2.44 13.13
N LEU A 77 11.50 2.40 11.81
CA LEU A 77 11.81 1.18 11.08
C LEU A 77 13.24 0.73 11.35
N LYS A 78 14.19 1.66 11.37
CA LYS A 78 15.58 1.38 11.71
C LYS A 78 15.69 0.76 13.11
N GLU A 79 15.06 1.36 14.12
CA GLU A 79 15.07 0.82 15.48
C GLU A 79 14.48 -0.58 15.53
N SER A 80 13.35 -0.81 14.85
CA SER A 80 12.71 -2.12 14.81
C SER A 80 13.61 -3.18 14.16
N LEU A 81 14.23 -2.85 13.03
CA LEU A 81 15.11 -3.78 12.32
C LEU A 81 16.36 -4.11 13.12
N VAL A 82 17.03 -3.08 13.68
CA VAL A 82 18.26 -3.26 14.46
C VAL A 82 17.97 -4.08 15.74
N SER A 83 16.84 -3.84 16.39
CA SER A 83 16.45 -4.60 17.58
C SER A 83 16.25 -6.10 17.30
N LYS A 84 15.96 -6.46 16.06
CA LYS A 84 15.80 -7.85 15.60
C LYS A 84 17.08 -8.45 15.03
N GLY A 85 18.20 -7.71 15.11
CA GLY A 85 19.47 -8.14 14.52
C GLY A 85 19.52 -8.03 13.00
N LEU A 86 18.62 -7.26 12.39
CA LEU A 86 18.56 -7.06 10.95
C LEU A 86 19.26 -5.76 10.53
N PRO A 87 19.73 -5.67 9.28
CA PRO A 87 20.29 -4.43 8.76
C PRO A 87 19.28 -3.29 8.74
N SER A 88 19.75 -2.05 8.94
CA SER A 88 18.92 -0.86 8.82
C SER A 88 18.38 -0.71 7.39
N CYS A 89 17.19 -0.12 7.26
CA CYS A 89 16.61 0.21 5.95
C CYS A 89 17.37 1.33 5.22
N GLY A 90 18.19 2.11 5.93
CA GLY A 90 18.78 3.33 5.39
C GLY A 90 17.70 4.37 5.08
N LYS A 91 17.96 5.20 4.07
CA LYS A 91 17.00 6.22 3.66
C LYS A 91 15.84 5.58 2.89
N LEU A 92 14.60 5.88 3.31
CA LEU A 92 13.41 5.49 2.57
C LEU A 92 13.11 6.49 1.46
N SER A 93 12.67 5.98 0.33
CA SER A 93 12.21 6.77 -0.82
C SER A 93 10.94 6.14 -1.38
N PHE A 94 10.13 6.94 -2.07
CA PHE A 94 8.99 6.39 -2.79
C PHE A 94 9.48 5.43 -3.87
N ALA A 95 8.82 4.29 -3.98
CA ALA A 95 9.10 3.34 -5.05
C ALA A 95 8.63 3.89 -6.39
N SER A 96 9.37 3.60 -7.46
CA SER A 96 9.03 4.02 -8.80
C SER A 96 7.75 3.32 -9.32
N PRO A 97 7.09 3.86 -10.36
CA PRO A 97 5.98 3.16 -11.01
C PRO A 97 6.35 1.76 -11.50
N GLU A 98 7.58 1.57 -11.98
CA GLU A 98 8.08 0.26 -12.43
C GLU A 98 8.15 -0.73 -11.27
N ARG A 99 8.58 -0.29 -10.10
CA ARG A 99 8.63 -1.12 -8.90
C ARG A 99 7.24 -1.47 -8.38
N MET A 100 6.31 -0.51 -8.42
CA MET A 100 4.91 -0.76 -8.06
C MET A 100 4.31 -1.85 -8.96
N MET A 101 4.52 -1.76 -10.27
CA MET A 101 4.02 -2.76 -11.21
C MET A 101 4.66 -4.12 -10.98
N LYS A 102 5.97 -4.14 -10.75
CA LYS A 102 6.71 -5.38 -10.54
C LYS A 102 6.26 -6.14 -9.29
N TYR A 103 6.07 -5.43 -8.17
CA TYR A 103 5.82 -6.07 -6.87
C TYR A 103 4.36 -6.12 -6.48
N LEU A 104 3.57 -5.14 -6.87
CA LEU A 104 2.15 -5.04 -6.49
C LEU A 104 1.20 -5.23 -7.68
N GLY A 105 1.68 -5.09 -8.91
CA GLY A 105 0.83 -5.10 -10.09
C GLY A 105 -0.10 -3.89 -10.16
N LEU A 106 0.31 -2.76 -9.58
CA LEU A 106 -0.51 -1.56 -9.47
C LEU A 106 0.21 -0.34 -10.05
N GLU A 107 -0.57 0.68 -10.39
CA GLU A 107 -0.08 1.97 -10.87
C GLU A 107 -0.14 3.03 -9.78
N PRO A 108 0.63 4.16 -9.90
CA PRO A 108 0.50 5.29 -9.01
C PRO A 108 -0.96 5.76 -8.92
N GLY A 109 -1.41 6.10 -7.72
CA GLY A 109 -2.80 6.45 -7.45
C GLY A 109 -3.72 5.27 -7.15
N SER A 110 -3.27 4.04 -7.40
CA SER A 110 -4.04 2.82 -7.15
C SER A 110 -3.41 1.91 -6.10
N VAL A 111 -2.43 2.41 -5.34
CA VAL A 111 -1.71 1.62 -4.34
C VAL A 111 -2.68 1.14 -3.26
N SER A 112 -2.63 -0.16 -2.96
CA SER A 112 -3.56 -0.80 -2.05
C SER A 112 -2.95 -2.07 -1.47
N PRO A 113 -3.32 -2.48 -0.23
CA PRO A 113 -2.95 -3.79 0.30
C PRO A 113 -3.40 -4.96 -0.57
N PHE A 114 -4.43 -4.79 -1.38
CA PHE A 114 -4.85 -5.83 -2.33
C PHE A 114 -3.78 -6.18 -3.36
N GLY A 115 -2.83 -5.28 -3.61
CA GLY A 115 -1.67 -5.59 -4.47
C GLY A 115 -0.80 -6.73 -3.95
N LEU A 116 -0.88 -7.03 -2.64
CA LEU A 116 -0.11 -8.13 -2.03
C LEU A 116 -0.50 -9.50 -2.59
N ILE A 117 -1.68 -9.65 -3.19
CA ILE A 117 -2.06 -10.91 -3.86
C ILE A 117 -1.15 -11.22 -5.05
N ASN A 118 -0.50 -10.21 -5.63
CA ASN A 118 0.45 -10.35 -6.74
C ASN A 118 1.89 -10.57 -6.26
N ASP A 119 2.16 -10.42 -4.97
CA ASP A 119 3.48 -10.60 -4.37
C ASP A 119 3.67 -12.05 -3.93
N THR A 120 3.79 -12.95 -4.90
CA THR A 120 3.87 -14.38 -4.66
C THR A 120 5.14 -14.81 -3.94
N GLU A 121 6.19 -14.00 -3.98
CA GLU A 121 7.46 -14.25 -3.29
C GLU A 121 7.51 -13.68 -1.88
N HIS A 122 6.44 -13.04 -1.44
CA HIS A 122 6.36 -12.37 -0.13
C HIS A 122 7.49 -11.36 0.09
N HIS A 123 7.83 -10.62 -0.96
CA HIS A 123 8.92 -9.64 -0.96
C HIS A 123 8.56 -8.35 -0.21
N VAL A 124 7.30 -7.90 -0.32
CA VAL A 124 6.84 -6.64 0.26
C VAL A 124 6.55 -6.80 1.74
N HIS A 125 7.03 -5.86 2.55
CA HIS A 125 6.75 -5.77 3.98
C HIS A 125 5.59 -4.79 4.22
N LEU A 126 4.59 -5.24 4.93
CA LEU A 126 3.43 -4.45 5.29
C LEU A 126 3.64 -3.77 6.64
#